data_26e77abbc72ec368724cb47c87a2545c
#
_entry.id   26e77abbc72ec368724cb47c87a2545c
#
_cell.length_a   1.000
_cell.length_b   1.000
_cell.length_c   1.000
_cell.angle_alpha   90.00
_cell.angle_beta   90.00
_cell.angle_gamma   90.00
#
_symmetry.space_group_name_H-M   'P 1'
#
loop_
_entity.id
_entity.type
_entity.pdbx_description
1 polymer ?
#
loop_
_entity_poly.entity_id
_entity_poly.type
_entity_poly.pdbx_seq_one_letter_code
_entity_poly.pdbx_strand_id
1 'polypeptide(L)'
;MRIEVDLENVNFKVITNEGEKCGFCNKKLKPVGLSYLYANVNHDMVEYERCDCSEAIAFWKQYDSKQNEKEKQRKYREIINKIYKDGCIKRKLKYCDFVNFNINEDNQEALTTLIKYTHLCTENKVKDGIIIYGSIGYENTHLAASIANEIIRNKKNALLERTSSITDRIKESFNKTVTTESEIMELYSNVD
;
A
#
# COMPACT_ATOMS: atom_id res chain seq x y z
N MET A 1 -3.23 -24.83 3.70
CA MET A 1 -2.53 -25.98 3.12
C MET A 1 -1.15 -26.03 3.80
N ARG A 2 -0.94 -26.97 4.74
CA ARG A 2 0.39 -27.22 5.31
C ARG A 2 1.17 -28.02 4.28
N ILE A 3 2.28 -27.51 3.83
CA ILE A 3 3.23 -28.28 3.04
C ILE A 3 4.14 -28.98 4.08
N GLU A 4 3.93 -30.26 4.29
CA GLU A 4 4.89 -31.09 5.01
C GLU A 4 6.05 -31.36 4.04
N VAL A 5 7.20 -30.78 4.35
CA VAL A 5 8.43 -31.05 3.62
C VAL A 5 9.05 -32.30 4.23
N ASP A 6 9.13 -33.37 3.46
CA ASP A 6 9.84 -34.58 3.84
C ASP A 6 11.35 -34.28 3.83
N LEU A 7 11.91 -34.03 5.00
CA LEU A 7 13.32 -33.67 5.18
C LEU A 7 14.27 -34.82 4.96
N GLU A 8 13.80 -36.08 4.89
CA GLU A 8 14.65 -37.26 4.70
C GLU A 8 15.19 -37.37 3.26
N ASN A 9 14.55 -36.71 2.29
CA ASN A 9 14.95 -36.71 0.87
C ASN A 9 15.65 -35.44 0.40
N VAL A 10 16.03 -34.54 1.30
CA VAL A 10 16.70 -33.28 0.96
C VAL A 10 18.20 -33.41 1.19
N ASN A 11 18.95 -33.49 0.11
CA ASN A 11 20.42 -33.46 0.17
C ASN A 11 20.90 -32.00 0.20
N PHE A 12 21.41 -31.58 1.35
CA PHE A 12 22.04 -30.26 1.49
C PHE A 12 23.51 -30.33 1.02
N LYS A 13 23.85 -29.55 0.03
CA LYS A 13 25.23 -29.36 -0.40
C LYS A 13 25.65 -27.92 -0.10
N VAL A 14 26.71 -27.80 0.71
CA VAL A 14 27.33 -26.48 0.91
C VAL A 14 28.00 -26.08 -0.40
N ILE A 15 27.61 -24.92 -0.91
CA ILE A 15 28.17 -24.37 -2.14
C ILE A 15 29.56 -23.84 -1.81
N THR A 16 30.56 -24.47 -2.37
CA THR A 16 31.96 -24.04 -2.30
C THR A 16 32.41 -23.35 -3.59
N ASN A 17 31.48 -22.80 -4.37
CA ASN A 17 31.84 -22.09 -5.58
C ASN A 17 32.77 -20.93 -5.28
N GLU A 18 33.82 -20.78 -6.06
CA GLU A 18 34.72 -19.61 -6.01
C GLU A 18 33.90 -18.35 -6.21
N GLY A 19 33.73 -17.60 -5.10
CA GLY A 19 32.73 -16.56 -4.95
C GLY A 19 32.74 -15.47 -6.02
N GLU A 20 31.58 -14.88 -6.24
CA GLU A 20 31.46 -13.63 -6.98
C GLU A 20 32.35 -12.56 -6.36
N LYS A 21 32.77 -11.61 -7.19
CA LYS A 21 33.56 -10.47 -6.74
C LYS A 21 32.67 -9.26 -6.55
N CYS A 22 33.00 -8.46 -5.56
CA CYS A 22 32.36 -7.15 -5.38
C CYS A 22 32.54 -6.30 -6.65
N GLY A 23 31.45 -5.78 -7.21
CA GLY A 23 31.49 -4.94 -8.41
C GLY A 23 32.22 -3.60 -8.25
N PHE A 24 32.55 -3.20 -7.02
CA PHE A 24 33.22 -1.92 -6.73
C PHE A 24 34.70 -2.11 -6.42
N CYS A 25 35.07 -3.03 -5.54
CA CYS A 25 36.44 -3.19 -5.08
C CYS A 25 37.10 -4.51 -5.51
N ASN A 26 36.41 -5.36 -6.29
CA ASN A 26 36.89 -6.67 -6.75
C ASN A 26 37.26 -7.68 -5.65
N LYS A 27 36.96 -7.40 -4.36
CA LYS A 27 37.15 -8.35 -3.26
C LYS A 27 36.27 -9.58 -3.48
N LYS A 28 36.79 -10.79 -3.29
CA LYS A 28 36.00 -12.03 -3.31
C LYS A 28 34.97 -12.01 -2.17
N LEU A 29 33.71 -12.33 -2.51
CA LEU A 29 32.59 -12.37 -1.57
C LEU A 29 32.36 -13.83 -1.14
N LYS A 30 31.97 -14.04 0.11
CA LYS A 30 31.63 -15.37 0.60
C LYS A 30 30.19 -15.71 0.28
N PRO A 31 29.89 -16.94 -0.15
CA PRO A 31 28.52 -17.38 -0.33
C PRO A 31 27.83 -17.51 1.04
N VAL A 32 26.59 -17.04 1.14
CA VAL A 32 25.76 -17.06 2.36
C VAL A 32 24.54 -17.98 2.18
N GLY A 33 24.36 -18.56 1.00
CA GLY A 33 23.21 -19.40 0.65
C GLY A 33 23.50 -20.89 0.78
N LEU A 34 22.42 -21.66 0.82
CA LEU A 34 22.45 -23.13 0.74
C LEU A 34 21.87 -23.55 -0.60
N SER A 35 22.57 -24.44 -1.34
CA SER A 35 21.93 -25.17 -2.42
C SER A 35 21.32 -26.46 -1.88
N TYR A 36 20.14 -26.79 -2.34
CA TYR A 36 19.49 -28.04 -2.02
C TYR A 36 19.00 -28.74 -3.28
N LEU A 37 19.05 -30.05 -3.27
CA LEU A 37 18.51 -30.88 -4.31
C LEU A 37 17.18 -31.44 -3.85
N TYR A 38 16.11 -31.07 -4.54
CA TYR A 38 14.79 -31.62 -4.30
C TYR A 38 14.23 -32.22 -5.60
N ALA A 39 13.78 -33.46 -5.54
CA ALA A 39 13.21 -34.17 -6.69
C ALA A 39 14.12 -34.16 -7.96
N ASN A 40 15.44 -34.29 -7.80
CA ASN A 40 16.44 -34.22 -8.86
C ASN A 40 16.54 -32.90 -9.61
N VAL A 41 15.96 -31.81 -9.05
CA VAL A 41 16.09 -30.45 -9.56
C VAL A 41 17.02 -29.67 -8.65
N ASN A 42 18.05 -29.08 -9.22
CA ASN A 42 19.03 -28.28 -8.48
C ASN A 42 18.42 -26.89 -8.22
N HIS A 43 18.18 -26.54 -6.97
CA HIS A 43 17.71 -25.23 -6.55
C HIS A 43 18.88 -24.45 -5.97
N ASP A 44 19.65 -23.79 -6.83
CA ASP A 44 20.76 -22.96 -6.39
C ASP A 44 20.25 -21.56 -5.99
N MET A 45 20.07 -21.35 -4.69
CA MET A 45 19.87 -20.03 -4.11
C MET A 45 21.16 -19.58 -3.47
N VAL A 46 22.12 -19.14 -4.29
CA VAL A 46 23.40 -18.62 -3.79
C VAL A 46 23.25 -17.12 -3.60
N GLU A 47 23.21 -16.72 -2.34
CA GLU A 47 23.39 -15.32 -1.97
C GLU A 47 24.84 -15.10 -1.53
N TYR A 48 25.38 -13.93 -1.80
CA TYR A 48 26.73 -13.55 -1.37
C TYR A 48 26.66 -12.48 -0.30
N GLU A 49 27.64 -12.51 0.63
CA GLU A 49 27.77 -11.47 1.63
C GLU A 49 27.92 -10.08 0.97
N ARG A 50 27.34 -9.07 1.59
CA ARG A 50 27.51 -7.69 1.13
C ARG A 50 28.92 -7.22 1.46
N CYS A 51 29.60 -6.62 0.48
CA CYS A 51 30.94 -6.10 0.68
C CYS A 51 30.93 -4.90 1.63
N ASP A 52 31.99 -4.79 2.42
CA ASP A 52 32.23 -3.76 3.42
C ASP A 52 33.00 -2.52 2.88
N CYS A 53 33.26 -2.44 1.56
CA CYS A 53 33.87 -1.26 0.97
C CYS A 53 32.87 -0.07 0.95
N SER A 54 33.39 1.15 1.01
CA SER A 54 32.59 2.39 1.12
C SER A 54 31.52 2.52 0.03
N GLU A 55 31.86 2.19 -1.20
CA GLU A 55 30.96 2.26 -2.35
C GLU A 55 29.86 1.19 -2.29
N ALA A 56 30.18 -0.05 -1.87
CA ALA A 56 29.19 -1.09 -1.68
C ALA A 56 28.23 -0.76 -0.54
N ILE A 57 28.73 -0.22 0.58
CA ILE A 57 27.89 0.23 1.71
C ILE A 57 26.92 1.31 1.25
N ALA A 58 27.39 2.33 0.50
CA ALA A 58 26.54 3.39 -0.03
C ALA A 58 25.47 2.85 -0.98
N PHE A 59 25.87 1.95 -1.88
CA PHE A 59 24.95 1.29 -2.81
C PHE A 59 23.86 0.49 -2.08
N TRP A 60 24.24 -0.36 -1.13
CA TRP A 60 23.29 -1.19 -0.40
C TRP A 60 22.36 -0.36 0.48
N LYS A 61 22.86 0.70 1.10
CA LYS A 61 22.01 1.64 1.85
C LYS A 61 20.93 2.26 0.96
N GLN A 62 21.28 2.69 -0.26
CA GLN A 62 20.32 3.22 -1.20
C GLN A 62 19.35 2.15 -1.74
N TYR A 63 19.86 0.95 -2.00
CA TYR A 63 19.05 -0.17 -2.44
C TYR A 63 18.02 -0.58 -1.40
N ASP A 64 18.44 -0.77 -0.15
CA ASP A 64 17.56 -1.14 0.97
C ASP A 64 16.51 -0.05 1.23
N SER A 65 16.88 1.22 1.16
CA SER A 65 15.95 2.33 1.27
C SER A 65 14.85 2.27 0.19
N LYS A 66 15.22 2.02 -1.06
CA LYS A 66 14.26 1.84 -2.16
C LYS A 66 13.38 0.60 -2.03
N GLN A 67 13.94 -0.50 -1.53
CA GLN A 67 13.16 -1.73 -1.30
C GLN A 67 12.18 -1.57 -0.14
N ASN A 68 12.61 -0.95 0.95
CA ASN A 68 11.75 -0.64 2.09
C ASN A 68 10.58 0.27 1.69
N GLU A 69 10.84 1.27 0.83
CA GLU A 69 9.79 2.14 0.31
C GLU A 69 8.78 1.36 -0.56
N LYS A 70 9.27 0.51 -1.47
CA LYS A 70 8.39 -0.36 -2.29
C LYS A 70 7.56 -1.31 -1.42
N GLU A 71 8.16 -1.89 -0.38
CA GLU A 71 7.47 -2.79 0.55
C GLU A 71 6.39 -2.05 1.35
N LYS A 72 6.69 -0.84 1.83
CA LYS A 72 5.71 0.05 2.46
C LYS A 72 4.54 0.34 1.53
N GLN A 73 4.82 0.72 0.28
CA GLN A 73 3.77 0.99 -0.71
C GLN A 73 2.95 -0.26 -1.04
N ARG A 74 3.58 -1.44 -1.08
CA ARG A 74 2.86 -2.70 -1.28
C ARG A 74 1.91 -2.98 -0.12
N LYS A 75 2.39 -2.93 1.13
CA LYS A 75 1.57 -3.11 2.32
C LYS A 75 0.43 -2.10 2.38
N TYR A 76 0.73 -0.84 2.09
CA TYR A 76 -0.26 0.22 2.02
C TYR A 76 -1.39 -0.09 1.02
N ARG A 77 -1.04 -0.53 -0.21
CA ARG A 77 -2.03 -0.96 -1.21
C ARG A 77 -2.84 -2.16 -0.76
N GLU A 78 -2.23 -3.12 -0.10
CA GLU A 78 -2.93 -4.30 0.43
C GLU A 78 -3.95 -3.90 1.51
N ILE A 79 -3.59 -3.00 2.42
CA ILE A 79 -4.49 -2.48 3.46
C ILE A 79 -5.63 -1.68 2.82
N ILE A 80 -5.33 -0.76 1.89
CA ILE A 80 -6.34 -0.02 1.14
C ILE A 80 -7.29 -0.98 0.42
N ASN A 81 -6.77 -1.97 -0.30
CA ASN A 81 -7.59 -2.95 -1.00
C ASN A 81 -8.47 -3.75 -0.04
N LYS A 82 -7.99 -4.07 1.15
CA LYS A 82 -8.76 -4.74 2.20
C LYS A 82 -9.88 -3.83 2.69
N ILE A 83 -9.58 -2.56 2.98
CA ILE A 83 -10.58 -1.56 3.38
C ILE A 83 -11.64 -1.40 2.29
N TYR A 84 -11.25 -1.34 1.01
CA TYR A 84 -12.20 -1.28 -0.11
C TYR A 84 -13.04 -2.55 -0.27
N LYS A 85 -12.47 -3.74 0.00
CA LYS A 85 -13.21 -5.02 -0.06
C LYS A 85 -14.18 -5.19 1.09
N ASP A 86 -13.80 -4.78 2.29
CA ASP A 86 -14.59 -4.93 3.53
C ASP A 86 -15.75 -3.93 3.63
N GLY A 87 -15.95 -3.08 2.63
CA GLY A 87 -17.21 -2.38 2.45
C GLY A 87 -17.27 -0.90 2.81
N CYS A 88 -16.15 -0.19 2.76
CA CYS A 88 -16.18 1.26 2.95
C CYS A 88 -17.01 1.98 1.90
N ILE A 89 -16.94 1.52 0.66
CA ILE A 89 -17.84 2.03 -0.38
C ILE A 89 -18.83 0.91 -0.71
N LYS A 90 -20.04 0.96 -0.14
CA LYS A 90 -21.14 0.08 -0.55
C LYS A 90 -21.22 0.08 -2.08
N ARG A 91 -21.59 -1.08 -2.70
CA ARG A 91 -21.66 -1.21 -4.17
C ARG A 91 -22.29 -0.02 -4.88
N LYS A 92 -23.31 0.60 -4.28
CA LYS A 92 -23.98 1.80 -4.80
C LYS A 92 -23.06 3.02 -4.92
N LEU A 93 -22.14 3.24 -3.98
CA LEU A 93 -21.28 4.42 -3.95
C LEU A 93 -20.12 4.36 -4.95
N LYS A 94 -19.78 3.18 -5.49
CA LYS A 94 -18.77 3.01 -6.55
C LYS A 94 -19.16 3.67 -7.86
N TYR A 95 -20.44 3.88 -8.08
CA TYR A 95 -20.99 4.48 -9.31
C TYR A 95 -21.41 5.93 -9.13
N CYS A 96 -21.22 6.50 -7.94
CA CYS A 96 -21.47 7.91 -7.72
C CYS A 96 -20.42 8.75 -8.46
N ASP A 97 -20.90 9.70 -9.23
CA ASP A 97 -20.08 10.74 -9.84
C ASP A 97 -20.88 12.05 -9.91
N PHE A 98 -20.22 13.13 -10.28
CA PHE A 98 -20.85 14.44 -10.37
C PHE A 98 -21.86 14.52 -11.52
N VAL A 99 -21.76 13.65 -12.53
CA VAL A 99 -22.64 13.64 -13.71
C VAL A 99 -24.01 13.03 -13.36
N ASN A 100 -24.01 12.00 -12.53
CA ASN A 100 -25.24 11.32 -12.12
C ASN A 100 -25.84 11.85 -10.81
N PHE A 101 -25.34 12.98 -10.32
CA PHE A 101 -25.89 13.68 -9.16
C PHE A 101 -27.18 14.43 -9.55
N ASN A 102 -28.19 14.35 -8.69
CA ASN A 102 -29.48 15.03 -8.93
C ASN A 102 -29.39 16.51 -8.59
N ILE A 103 -29.27 17.34 -9.61
CA ILE A 103 -29.10 18.79 -9.48
C ILE A 103 -30.43 19.45 -9.30
N ASN A 104 -30.51 20.39 -8.33
CA ASN A 104 -31.62 21.32 -8.12
C ASN A 104 -31.07 22.70 -7.78
N GLU A 105 -31.96 23.69 -7.62
CA GLU A 105 -31.58 25.09 -7.35
C GLU A 105 -30.80 25.22 -6.04
N ASP A 106 -31.12 24.42 -5.01
CA ASP A 106 -30.53 24.52 -3.67
C ASP A 106 -29.10 23.91 -3.62
N ASN A 107 -28.76 22.98 -4.52
CA ASN A 107 -27.48 22.24 -4.45
C ASN A 107 -26.48 22.56 -5.57
N GLN A 108 -26.88 23.36 -6.57
CA GLN A 108 -26.06 23.68 -7.73
C GLN A 108 -24.74 24.40 -7.36
N GLU A 109 -24.82 25.37 -6.44
CA GLU A 109 -23.65 26.11 -5.98
C GLU A 109 -22.66 25.18 -5.22
N ALA A 110 -23.20 24.34 -4.33
CA ALA A 110 -22.42 23.33 -3.60
C ALA A 110 -21.73 22.37 -4.56
N LEU A 111 -22.46 21.85 -5.55
CA LEU A 111 -21.90 20.97 -6.57
C LEU A 111 -20.74 21.64 -7.33
N THR A 112 -20.92 22.87 -7.77
CA THR A 112 -19.90 23.63 -8.50
C THR A 112 -18.63 23.83 -7.64
N THR A 113 -18.82 24.14 -6.37
CA THR A 113 -17.73 24.29 -5.41
C THR A 113 -16.97 22.99 -5.20
N LEU A 114 -17.68 21.86 -5.07
CA LEU A 114 -17.08 20.55 -4.86
C LEU A 114 -16.31 20.05 -6.09
N ILE A 115 -16.80 20.32 -7.31
CA ILE A 115 -16.08 20.01 -8.54
C ILE A 115 -14.76 20.79 -8.58
N LYS A 116 -14.76 22.08 -8.29
CA LYS A 116 -13.54 22.90 -8.23
C LYS A 116 -12.57 22.40 -7.15
N TYR A 117 -13.09 22.09 -5.95
CA TYR A 117 -12.29 21.52 -4.87
C TYR A 117 -11.63 20.21 -5.28
N THR A 118 -12.37 19.29 -5.89
CA THR A 118 -11.86 18.01 -6.36
C THR A 118 -10.77 18.19 -7.40
N HIS A 119 -10.92 19.13 -8.32
CA HIS A 119 -9.88 19.46 -9.30
C HIS A 119 -8.59 19.95 -8.61
N LEU A 120 -8.71 20.83 -7.61
CA LEU A 120 -7.56 21.29 -6.84
C LEU A 120 -6.90 20.15 -6.05
N CYS A 121 -7.66 19.17 -5.52
CA CYS A 121 -7.13 17.97 -4.90
C CYS A 121 -6.30 17.15 -5.90
N THR A 122 -6.80 16.98 -7.14
CA THR A 122 -6.06 16.22 -8.16
C THR A 122 -4.75 16.90 -8.59
N GLU A 123 -4.66 18.21 -8.44
CA GLU A 123 -3.45 18.99 -8.73
C GLU A 123 -2.51 19.19 -7.53
N ASN A 124 -2.78 18.62 -6.35
CA ASN A 124 -2.05 18.85 -5.08
C ASN A 124 -2.00 20.32 -4.64
N LYS A 125 -3.04 21.07 -4.96
CA LYS A 125 -3.13 22.52 -4.64
C LYS A 125 -4.01 22.83 -3.43
N VAL A 126 -4.67 21.82 -2.87
CA VAL A 126 -5.54 21.96 -1.69
C VAL A 126 -4.72 21.89 -0.42
N LYS A 127 -4.94 22.85 0.47
CA LYS A 127 -4.33 22.89 1.81
C LYS A 127 -5.37 22.74 2.92
N ASP A 128 -6.64 22.96 2.62
CA ASP A 128 -7.72 23.02 3.59
C ASP A 128 -8.69 21.86 3.38
N GLY A 129 -9.30 21.37 4.46
CA GLY A 129 -10.37 20.39 4.39
C GLY A 129 -11.69 21.00 3.95
N ILE A 130 -12.63 20.17 3.50
CA ILE A 130 -14.00 20.59 3.18
C ILE A 130 -14.99 19.88 4.09
N ILE A 131 -16.01 20.60 4.53
CA ILE A 131 -17.13 20.07 5.31
C ILE A 131 -18.39 20.17 4.46
N ILE A 132 -19.04 19.04 4.21
CA ILE A 132 -20.32 18.96 3.51
C ILE A 132 -21.38 18.67 4.57
N TYR A 133 -22.34 19.57 4.72
CA TYR A 133 -23.46 19.40 5.64
C TYR A 133 -24.77 19.71 4.95
N GLY A 134 -25.84 19.13 5.43
CA GLY A 134 -27.20 19.33 4.90
C GLY A 134 -28.17 18.38 5.54
N SER A 135 -29.46 18.57 5.23
CA SER A 135 -30.54 17.73 5.72
C SER A 135 -30.43 16.28 5.19
N ILE A 136 -31.07 15.35 5.88
CA ILE A 136 -31.18 13.96 5.42
C ILE A 136 -31.91 13.96 4.06
N GLY A 137 -31.30 13.28 3.07
CA GLY A 137 -31.85 13.23 1.71
C GLY A 137 -31.18 14.16 0.69
N TYR A 138 -30.31 15.08 1.11
CA TYR A 138 -29.53 15.93 0.19
C TYR A 138 -28.32 15.27 -0.44
N GLU A 139 -28.31 13.95 -0.41
CA GLU A 139 -27.28 13.12 -1.07
C GLU A 139 -25.82 13.51 -0.73
N ASN A 140 -25.55 14.04 0.47
CA ASN A 140 -24.19 14.39 0.93
C ASN A 140 -23.20 13.24 0.78
N THR A 141 -23.66 12.01 1.00
CA THR A 141 -22.85 10.79 0.82
C THR A 141 -22.53 10.55 -0.67
N HIS A 142 -23.45 10.90 -1.58
CA HIS A 142 -23.21 10.83 -3.02
C HIS A 142 -22.10 11.78 -3.43
N LEU A 143 -22.17 13.03 -2.98
CA LEU A 143 -21.15 14.06 -3.26
C LEU A 143 -19.78 13.65 -2.72
N ALA A 144 -19.71 13.18 -1.47
CA ALA A 144 -18.47 12.67 -0.90
C ALA A 144 -17.88 11.47 -1.68
N ALA A 145 -18.76 10.55 -2.12
CA ALA A 145 -18.35 9.42 -2.96
C ALA A 145 -17.89 9.86 -4.35
N SER A 146 -18.52 10.88 -4.93
CA SER A 146 -18.12 11.44 -6.23
C SER A 146 -16.73 12.07 -6.18
N ILE A 147 -16.41 12.80 -5.11
CA ILE A 147 -15.06 13.33 -4.86
C ILE A 147 -14.05 12.21 -4.79
N ALA A 148 -14.28 11.21 -3.93
CA ALA A 148 -13.36 10.09 -3.75
C ALA A 148 -13.15 9.31 -5.07
N ASN A 149 -14.22 9.01 -5.81
CA ASN A 149 -14.13 8.30 -7.08
C ASN A 149 -13.36 9.10 -8.13
N GLU A 150 -13.53 10.42 -8.19
CA GLU A 150 -12.79 11.27 -9.13
C GLU A 150 -11.29 11.34 -8.79
N ILE A 151 -10.93 11.44 -7.52
CA ILE A 151 -9.55 11.39 -7.05
C ILE A 151 -8.91 10.05 -7.45
N ILE A 152 -9.62 8.93 -7.27
CA ILE A 152 -9.14 7.58 -7.65
C ILE A 152 -8.99 7.45 -9.17
N ARG A 153 -9.92 8.00 -9.98
CA ARG A 153 -9.80 8.02 -11.45
C ARG A 153 -8.53 8.75 -11.90
N ASN A 154 -8.12 9.76 -11.16
CA ASN A 154 -6.86 10.50 -11.38
C ASN A 154 -5.62 9.81 -10.78
N LYS A 155 -5.72 8.50 -10.46
CA LYS A 155 -4.62 7.65 -9.96
C LYS A 155 -4.05 8.07 -8.62
N LYS A 156 -4.83 8.77 -7.82
CA LYS A 156 -4.51 9.13 -6.43
C LYS A 156 -5.24 8.24 -5.43
N ASN A 157 -4.80 8.30 -4.19
CA ASN A 157 -5.39 7.51 -3.11
C ASN A 157 -6.51 8.32 -2.45
N ALA A 158 -7.68 7.72 -2.29
CA ALA A 158 -8.77 8.30 -1.53
C ALA A 158 -9.46 7.24 -0.69
N LEU A 159 -9.87 7.60 0.52
CA LEU A 159 -10.65 6.75 1.41
C LEU A 159 -11.98 7.43 1.71
N LEU A 160 -13.06 6.67 1.57
CA LEU A 160 -14.40 7.09 1.98
C LEU A 160 -14.89 6.15 3.07
N GLU A 161 -14.88 6.61 4.29
CA GLU A 161 -15.23 5.81 5.47
C GLU A 161 -16.19 6.54 6.40
N ARG A 162 -16.95 5.75 7.17
CA ARG A 162 -17.75 6.30 8.28
C ARG A 162 -16.86 6.44 9.50
N THR A 163 -17.06 7.50 10.27
CA THR A 163 -16.32 7.72 11.53
C THR A 163 -16.40 6.52 12.48
N SER A 164 -17.58 5.86 12.56
CA SER A 164 -17.74 4.64 13.36
C SER A 164 -16.80 3.52 12.89
N SER A 165 -16.64 3.33 11.57
CA SER A 165 -15.74 2.29 11.02
C SER A 165 -14.28 2.59 11.33
N ILE A 166 -13.87 3.85 11.28
CA ILE A 166 -12.52 4.28 11.68
C ILE A 166 -12.28 3.94 13.16
N THR A 167 -13.24 4.33 14.02
CA THR A 167 -13.16 4.06 15.46
C THR A 167 -13.11 2.56 15.76
N ASP A 168 -13.90 1.76 15.07
CA ASP A 168 -13.92 0.31 15.25
C ASP A 168 -12.60 -0.34 14.84
N ARG A 169 -11.97 0.12 13.75
CA ARG A 169 -10.63 -0.35 13.32
C ARG A 169 -9.55 -0.01 14.35
N ILE A 170 -9.57 1.20 14.88
CA ILE A 170 -8.64 1.60 15.95
C ILE A 170 -8.82 0.71 17.17
N LYS A 171 -10.06 0.47 17.62
CA LYS A 171 -10.34 -0.44 18.74
C LYS A 171 -9.90 -1.88 18.46
N GLU A 172 -10.12 -2.37 17.25
CA GLU A 172 -9.68 -3.70 16.84
C GLU A 172 -8.16 -3.85 16.82
N SER A 173 -7.41 -2.79 16.53
CA SER A 173 -5.95 -2.83 16.54
C SER A 173 -5.36 -3.08 17.92
N PHE A 174 -6.05 -2.66 18.99
CA PHE A 174 -5.63 -2.96 20.37
C PHE A 174 -5.70 -4.46 20.70
N ASN A 175 -6.52 -5.21 19.99
CA ASN A 175 -6.77 -6.63 20.26
C ASN A 175 -6.11 -7.58 19.27
N LYS A 176 -5.48 -7.07 18.19
CA LYS A 176 -4.91 -7.89 17.12
C LYS A 176 -3.42 -7.60 16.90
N THR A 177 -2.66 -8.68 16.80
CA THR A 177 -1.21 -8.65 16.50
C THR A 177 -0.87 -8.35 15.04
N VAL A 178 -1.87 -8.20 14.15
CA VAL A 178 -1.66 -8.13 12.69
C VAL A 178 -1.56 -6.72 12.15
N THR A 179 -2.19 -5.74 12.80
CA THR A 179 -2.14 -4.33 12.38
C THR A 179 -2.12 -3.46 13.62
N THR A 180 -1.10 -2.65 13.76
CA THR A 180 -0.94 -1.77 14.92
C THR A 180 -1.72 -0.46 14.73
N GLU A 181 -2.03 0.22 15.85
CA GLU A 181 -2.63 1.56 15.81
C GLU A 181 -1.79 2.53 14.96
N SER A 182 -0.47 2.47 15.12
CA SER A 182 0.48 3.30 14.36
C SER A 182 0.36 3.10 12.85
N GLU A 183 0.21 1.85 12.39
CA GLU A 183 0.03 1.55 10.96
C GLU A 183 -1.32 2.06 10.43
N ILE A 184 -2.35 2.03 11.25
CA ILE A 184 -3.67 2.59 10.90
C ILE A 184 -3.59 4.11 10.80
N MET A 185 -2.95 4.77 11.76
CA MET A 185 -2.78 6.22 11.75
C MET A 185 -1.90 6.67 10.56
N GLU A 186 -0.82 5.92 10.27
CA GLU A 186 0.02 6.18 9.08
C GLU A 186 -0.79 6.03 7.79
N LEU A 187 -1.70 5.06 7.71
CA LEU A 187 -2.59 4.89 6.56
C LEU A 187 -3.46 6.13 6.32
N TYR A 188 -4.13 6.63 7.37
CA TYR A 188 -5.01 7.80 7.24
C TYR A 188 -4.25 9.11 7.00
N SER A 189 -2.98 9.18 7.44
CA SER A 189 -2.12 10.35 7.23
C SER A 189 -1.52 10.43 5.82
N ASN A 190 -1.49 9.32 5.09
CA ASN A 190 -0.86 9.21 3.76
C ASN A 190 -1.89 9.08 2.61
N VAL A 191 -3.14 9.43 2.85
CA VAL A 191 -4.16 9.56 1.80
C VAL A 191 -4.01 10.93 1.15
N ASP A 192 -4.07 10.99 -0.21
CA ASP A 192 -3.93 12.22 -0.99
C ASP A 192 -5.09 13.22 -0.77
#